data_3218588a611ed9da8085ce0d83e4b4b5
#
_entry.id   3218588a611ed9da8085ce0d83e4b4b5
#
_cell.length_a   1.000
_cell.length_b   1.000
_cell.length_c   1.000
_cell.angle_alpha   90.00
_cell.angle_beta   90.00
_cell.angle_gamma   90.00
#
_symmetry.space_group_name_H-M   'P 1'
#
loop_
_entity.id
_entity.type
_entity.pdbx_description
1 polymer ?
#
loop_
_entity_poly.entity_id
_entity_poly.type
_entity_poly.pdbx_seq_one_letter_code
_entity_poly.pdbx_strand_id
1 'polypeptide(L)'
;MTKEQYIAAISKQRKIQAELNNIYIWSHLAVLSLGEIENNKDLLKEISSFPVPSKSPFKVVNRKIDSIIDNLTKARTTEFYKAMMVYVVSIIEPVLLEIVRLTLLYDKRRIKTKPKGSDCKLEYDTIIDCDNYDEVMNVIISKHIDVLSYSKPKDQLDYIEKLLSIEIGEDIWGKWVEIKATRDLIVHNKSVINEVYLDKVGELARGEYGKEIIVDEDYYKKLIIISKSLIGIIVSKITKKVKTE
;
A
#
# COMPACT_ATOMS: atom_id res chain seq x y z
N MET A 1 18.16 -18.00 11.32
CA MET A 1 17.27 -18.48 10.22
C MET A 1 18.13 -19.19 9.19
N THR A 2 17.78 -20.43 8.80
CA THR A 2 18.52 -21.16 7.74
C THR A 2 18.21 -20.61 6.35
N LYS A 3 18.98 -20.99 5.32
CA LYS A 3 18.77 -20.62 3.91
C LYS A 3 17.38 -21.08 3.42
N GLU A 4 17.01 -22.30 3.74
CA GLU A 4 15.71 -22.88 3.37
C GLU A 4 14.55 -22.16 4.05
N GLN A 5 14.68 -21.85 5.34
CA GLN A 5 13.68 -21.07 6.08
C GLN A 5 13.52 -19.67 5.51
N TYR A 6 14.61 -19.01 5.12
CA TYR A 6 14.56 -17.69 4.49
C TYR A 6 13.84 -17.74 3.14
N ILE A 7 14.23 -18.68 2.25
CA ILE A 7 13.57 -18.85 0.94
C ILE A 7 12.07 -19.13 1.12
N ALA A 8 11.70 -19.99 2.08
CA ALA A 8 10.30 -20.29 2.37
C ALA A 8 9.53 -19.04 2.86
N ALA A 9 10.11 -18.27 3.79
CA ALA A 9 9.51 -17.05 4.32
C ALA A 9 9.33 -15.97 3.23
N ILE A 10 10.33 -15.75 2.39
CA ILE A 10 10.26 -14.81 1.25
C ILE A 10 9.23 -15.29 0.22
N SER A 11 9.23 -16.59 -0.13
CA SER A 11 8.27 -17.14 -1.09
C SER A 11 6.82 -17.04 -0.59
N LYS A 12 6.61 -17.12 0.73
CA LYS A 12 5.28 -16.93 1.35
C LYS A 12 4.70 -15.54 1.07
N GLN A 13 5.55 -14.52 0.89
CA GLN A 13 5.08 -13.15 0.58
C GLN A 13 4.32 -13.08 -0.77
N ARG A 14 4.51 -14.05 -1.66
CA ARG A 14 3.69 -14.15 -2.89
C ARG A 14 2.21 -14.43 -2.65
N LYS A 15 1.82 -14.91 -1.46
CA LYS A 15 0.40 -15.13 -1.13
C LYS A 15 -0.44 -13.87 -1.28
N ILE A 16 0.19 -12.68 -1.09
CA ILE A 16 -0.46 -11.40 -1.32
C ILE A 16 -1.01 -11.24 -2.75
N GLN A 17 -0.41 -11.91 -3.75
CA GLN A 17 -0.90 -11.84 -5.12
C GLN A 17 -2.29 -12.51 -5.28
N ALA A 18 -2.53 -13.61 -4.55
CA ALA A 18 -3.85 -14.25 -4.50
C ALA A 18 -4.86 -13.38 -3.73
N GLU A 19 -4.44 -12.76 -2.64
CA GLU A 19 -5.26 -11.81 -1.88
C GLU A 19 -5.66 -10.61 -2.74
N LEU A 20 -4.72 -10.02 -3.49
CA LEU A 20 -5.01 -8.94 -4.44
C LEU A 20 -6.01 -9.36 -5.53
N ASN A 21 -5.97 -10.62 -6.01
CA ASN A 21 -6.97 -11.12 -6.93
C ASN A 21 -8.36 -11.15 -6.27
N ASN A 22 -8.46 -11.64 -5.03
CA ASN A 22 -9.72 -11.67 -4.31
C ASN A 22 -10.27 -10.26 -4.07
N ILE A 23 -9.40 -9.33 -3.65
CA ILE A 23 -9.78 -7.93 -3.45
C ILE A 23 -10.30 -7.31 -4.76
N TYR A 24 -9.64 -7.59 -5.89
CA TYR A 24 -10.11 -7.13 -7.19
C TYR A 24 -11.48 -7.73 -7.54
N ILE A 25 -11.68 -9.03 -7.32
CA ILE A 25 -12.97 -9.71 -7.55
C ILE A 25 -14.07 -9.09 -6.69
N TRP A 26 -13.83 -8.89 -5.38
CA TRP A 26 -14.81 -8.25 -4.48
C TRP A 26 -15.16 -6.84 -4.95
N SER A 27 -14.14 -6.08 -5.34
CA SER A 27 -14.32 -4.71 -5.82
C SER A 27 -15.18 -4.67 -7.07
N HIS A 28 -14.90 -5.57 -8.02
CA HIS A 28 -15.65 -5.67 -9.27
C HIS A 28 -17.11 -6.06 -9.02
N LEU A 29 -17.36 -7.08 -8.20
CA LEU A 29 -18.71 -7.51 -7.84
C LEU A 29 -19.50 -6.41 -7.11
N ALA A 30 -18.85 -5.67 -6.19
CA ALA A 30 -19.49 -4.56 -5.49
C ALA A 30 -19.90 -3.44 -6.47
N VAL A 31 -19.01 -3.06 -7.40
CA VAL A 31 -19.29 -2.02 -8.39
C VAL A 31 -20.42 -2.45 -9.35
N LEU A 32 -20.43 -3.72 -9.79
CA LEU A 32 -21.54 -4.26 -10.58
C LEU A 32 -22.86 -4.18 -9.81
N SER A 33 -22.89 -4.59 -8.54
CA SER A 33 -24.09 -4.53 -7.70
C SER A 33 -24.59 -3.11 -7.51
N LEU A 34 -23.70 -2.13 -7.33
CA LEU A 34 -24.08 -0.71 -7.27
C LEU A 34 -24.72 -0.25 -8.59
N GLY A 35 -24.20 -0.69 -9.73
CA GLY A 35 -24.77 -0.39 -11.04
C GLY A 35 -26.17 -1.00 -11.25
N GLU A 36 -26.40 -2.24 -10.80
CA GLU A 36 -27.71 -2.89 -10.86
C GLU A 36 -28.74 -2.16 -10.00
N ILE A 37 -28.35 -1.71 -8.80
CA ILE A 37 -29.22 -0.91 -7.94
C ILE A 37 -29.54 0.44 -8.60
N GLU A 38 -28.53 1.14 -9.16
CA GLU A 38 -28.69 2.42 -9.86
C GLU A 38 -29.72 2.34 -10.99
N ASN A 39 -29.77 1.22 -11.72
CA ASN A 39 -30.67 1.00 -12.84
C ASN A 39 -32.05 0.45 -12.45
N ASN A 40 -32.27 0.04 -11.20
CA ASN A 40 -33.51 -0.56 -10.73
C ASN A 40 -34.42 0.49 -10.05
N LYS A 41 -35.28 1.13 -10.84
CA LYS A 41 -36.17 2.20 -10.36
C LYS A 41 -37.14 1.75 -9.26
N ASP A 42 -37.60 0.50 -9.27
CA ASP A 42 -38.55 0.02 -8.28
C ASP A 42 -37.84 -0.22 -6.94
N LEU A 43 -36.68 -0.82 -6.97
CA LEU A 43 -35.82 -0.96 -5.79
C LEU A 43 -35.45 0.41 -5.19
N LEU A 44 -35.12 1.39 -6.03
CA LEU A 44 -34.80 2.76 -5.57
C LEU A 44 -35.94 3.45 -4.84
N LYS A 45 -37.20 3.17 -5.22
CA LYS A 45 -38.35 3.67 -4.49
C LYS A 45 -38.49 3.04 -3.08
N GLU A 46 -38.19 1.73 -2.98
CA GLU A 46 -38.27 1.02 -1.70
C GLU A 46 -37.16 1.44 -0.73
N ILE A 47 -35.93 1.70 -1.23
CA ILE A 47 -34.77 2.05 -0.42
C ILE A 47 -34.51 3.55 -0.24
N SER A 48 -35.56 4.42 -0.39
CA SER A 48 -35.38 5.87 -0.25
C SER A 48 -35.11 6.34 1.18
N SER A 49 -35.24 5.47 2.15
CA SER A 49 -35.16 5.74 3.59
C SER A 49 -34.01 4.95 4.22
N PHE A 50 -33.05 5.64 4.83
CA PHE A 50 -31.81 5.02 5.34
C PHE A 50 -31.68 5.24 6.85
N PRO A 51 -31.63 4.18 7.67
CA PRO A 51 -31.16 4.29 9.05
C PRO A 51 -29.67 4.62 9.06
N VAL A 52 -29.31 5.78 9.62
CA VAL A 52 -27.91 6.21 9.70
C VAL A 52 -27.43 6.24 11.14
N PRO A 53 -26.15 5.85 11.40
CA PRO A 53 -25.57 5.94 12.73
C PRO A 53 -25.63 7.36 13.27
N SER A 54 -26.16 7.53 14.48
CA SER A 54 -26.23 8.82 15.16
C SER A 54 -26.29 8.61 16.68
N LYS A 55 -26.15 9.69 17.45
CA LYS A 55 -26.37 9.64 18.92
C LYS A 55 -27.81 9.24 19.28
N SER A 56 -28.76 9.52 18.39
CA SER A 56 -30.13 9.02 18.50
C SER A 56 -30.26 7.70 17.73
N PRO A 57 -30.72 6.61 18.37
CA PRO A 57 -30.72 5.28 17.76
C PRO A 57 -31.68 5.12 16.57
N PHE A 58 -32.57 6.09 16.35
CA PHE A 58 -33.62 6.03 15.33
C PHE A 58 -33.55 7.15 14.29
N LYS A 59 -32.34 7.69 14.02
CA LYS A 59 -32.21 8.69 12.97
C LYS A 59 -32.37 8.04 11.60
N VAL A 60 -33.41 8.42 10.88
CA VAL A 60 -33.65 8.02 9.49
C VAL A 60 -33.40 9.22 8.59
N VAL A 61 -32.69 9.01 7.50
CA VAL A 61 -32.46 10.02 6.47
C VAL A 61 -33.20 9.60 5.21
N ASN A 62 -34.15 10.42 4.78
CA ASN A 62 -34.87 10.25 3.52
C ASN A 62 -34.09 10.96 2.41
N ARG A 63 -33.99 10.32 1.26
CA ARG A 63 -33.30 10.85 0.07
C ARG A 63 -34.23 10.81 -1.13
N LYS A 64 -34.14 11.83 -1.98
CA LYS A 64 -34.78 11.82 -3.30
C LYS A 64 -34.09 10.79 -4.18
N ILE A 65 -34.83 10.13 -5.08
CA ILE A 65 -34.29 9.09 -5.98
C ILE A 65 -33.09 9.62 -6.78
N ASP A 66 -33.21 10.83 -7.37
CA ASP A 66 -32.09 11.41 -8.13
C ASP A 66 -30.82 11.57 -7.29
N SER A 67 -30.96 12.00 -6.02
CA SER A 67 -29.82 12.11 -5.09
C SER A 67 -29.24 10.74 -4.72
N ILE A 68 -30.03 9.67 -4.74
CA ILE A 68 -29.53 8.30 -4.54
C ILE A 68 -28.74 7.86 -5.76
N ILE A 69 -29.29 8.09 -6.96
CA ILE A 69 -28.63 7.79 -8.23
C ILE A 69 -27.28 8.51 -8.31
N ASP A 70 -27.22 9.82 -8.05
CA ASP A 70 -25.98 10.60 -8.05
C ASP A 70 -24.93 10.02 -7.09
N ASN A 71 -25.36 9.62 -5.88
CA ASN A 71 -24.47 9.00 -4.90
C ASN A 71 -23.97 7.63 -5.36
N LEU A 72 -24.84 6.79 -5.95
CA LEU A 72 -24.46 5.48 -6.49
C LEU A 72 -23.50 5.62 -7.65
N THR A 73 -23.75 6.53 -8.59
CA THR A 73 -22.86 6.85 -9.70
C THR A 73 -21.48 7.28 -9.19
N LYS A 74 -21.44 8.23 -8.26
CA LYS A 74 -20.19 8.69 -7.65
C LYS A 74 -19.47 7.55 -6.92
N ALA A 75 -20.20 6.76 -6.13
CA ALA A 75 -19.63 5.64 -5.41
C ALA A 75 -18.98 4.64 -6.36
N ARG A 76 -19.68 4.20 -7.42
CA ARG A 76 -19.19 3.16 -8.33
C ARG A 76 -18.10 3.64 -9.31
N THR A 77 -18.05 4.94 -9.64
CA THR A 77 -17.07 5.47 -10.60
C THR A 77 -15.76 5.92 -9.95
N THR A 78 -15.79 6.37 -8.70
CA THR A 78 -14.60 6.95 -8.04
C THR A 78 -14.44 6.58 -6.57
N GLU A 79 -15.43 6.84 -5.71
CA GLU A 79 -15.23 6.77 -4.25
C GLU A 79 -14.94 5.35 -3.75
N PHE A 80 -15.57 4.34 -4.34
CA PHE A 80 -15.29 2.95 -3.99
C PHE A 80 -13.85 2.57 -4.36
N TYR A 81 -13.38 2.97 -5.55
CA TYR A 81 -12.01 2.71 -5.97
C TYR A 81 -10.98 3.45 -5.12
N LYS A 82 -11.28 4.69 -4.68
CA LYS A 82 -10.43 5.42 -3.71
C LYS A 82 -10.31 4.64 -2.40
N ALA A 83 -11.42 4.16 -1.85
CA ALA A 83 -11.42 3.38 -0.61
C ALA A 83 -10.63 2.06 -0.77
N MET A 84 -10.85 1.34 -1.86
CA MET A 84 -10.14 0.10 -2.15
C MET A 84 -8.66 0.31 -2.41
N MET A 85 -8.28 1.43 -3.03
CA MET A 85 -6.88 1.81 -3.21
C MET A 85 -6.18 2.01 -1.86
N VAL A 86 -6.79 2.74 -0.92
CA VAL A 86 -6.24 2.91 0.44
C VAL A 86 -6.03 1.55 1.10
N TYR A 87 -7.01 0.65 0.99
CA TYR A 87 -6.91 -0.71 1.52
C TYR A 87 -5.75 -1.49 0.88
N VAL A 88 -5.65 -1.52 -0.45
CA VAL A 88 -4.58 -2.24 -1.16
C VAL A 88 -3.19 -1.73 -0.76
N VAL A 89 -2.98 -0.41 -0.71
CA VAL A 89 -1.68 0.15 -0.29
C VAL A 89 -1.36 -0.25 1.15
N SER A 90 -2.35 -0.23 2.06
CA SER A 90 -2.16 -0.59 3.47
C SER A 90 -1.72 -2.04 3.70
N ILE A 91 -1.97 -2.94 2.76
CA ILE A 91 -1.51 -4.34 2.84
C ILE A 91 -0.20 -4.58 2.10
N ILE A 92 0.13 -3.81 1.06
CA ILE A 92 1.38 -3.97 0.30
C ILE A 92 2.58 -3.36 1.02
N GLU A 93 2.44 -2.20 1.65
CA GLU A 93 3.54 -1.56 2.39
C GLU A 93 4.14 -2.48 3.48
N PRO A 94 3.34 -3.11 4.37
CA PRO A 94 3.85 -4.07 5.34
C PRO A 94 4.57 -5.28 4.71
N VAL A 95 4.11 -5.75 3.55
CA VAL A 95 4.77 -6.87 2.85
C VAL A 95 6.18 -6.47 2.39
N LEU A 96 6.36 -5.26 1.85
CA LEU A 96 7.67 -4.74 1.46
C LEU A 96 8.60 -4.62 2.68
N LEU A 97 8.12 -4.07 3.78
CA LEU A 97 8.88 -3.93 5.03
C LEU A 97 9.20 -5.29 5.66
N GLU A 98 8.30 -6.26 5.57
CA GLU A 98 8.55 -7.63 6.05
C GLU A 98 9.64 -8.34 5.23
N ILE A 99 9.71 -8.11 3.91
CA ILE A 99 10.81 -8.62 3.08
C ILE A 99 12.15 -8.04 3.55
N VAL A 100 12.21 -6.75 3.84
CA VAL A 100 13.40 -6.09 4.41
C VAL A 100 13.77 -6.72 5.76
N ARG A 101 12.79 -6.87 6.66
CA ARG A 101 12.96 -7.47 7.98
C ARG A 101 13.51 -8.91 7.90
N LEU A 102 12.89 -9.74 7.08
CA LEU A 102 13.31 -11.13 6.89
C LEU A 102 14.76 -11.22 6.36
N THR A 103 15.15 -10.30 5.47
CA THR A 103 16.51 -10.25 4.92
C THR A 103 17.53 -9.86 5.99
N LEU A 104 17.22 -8.89 6.84
CA LEU A 104 18.08 -8.49 7.96
C LEU A 104 18.20 -9.60 9.03
N LEU A 105 17.12 -10.35 9.26
CA LEU A 105 17.14 -11.51 10.17
C LEU A 105 17.94 -12.69 9.59
N TYR A 106 17.93 -12.87 8.28
CA TYR A 106 18.69 -13.93 7.60
C TYR A 106 20.18 -13.64 7.62
N ASP A 107 20.59 -12.45 7.19
CA ASP A 107 21.98 -12.02 7.21
C ASP A 107 22.14 -10.72 8.03
N LYS A 108 22.38 -10.89 9.32
CA LYS A 108 22.56 -9.78 10.28
C LYS A 108 23.69 -8.81 9.90
N ARG A 109 24.66 -9.23 9.07
CA ARG A 109 25.75 -8.35 8.61
C ARG A 109 25.24 -7.26 7.65
N ARG A 110 24.10 -7.46 7.01
CA ARG A 110 23.44 -6.48 6.12
C ARG A 110 22.95 -5.22 6.86
N ILE A 111 22.85 -5.25 8.18
CA ILE A 111 22.61 -4.05 9.01
C ILE A 111 23.66 -2.95 8.77
N LYS A 112 24.86 -3.29 8.32
CA LYS A 112 25.86 -2.31 7.90
C LYS A 112 25.43 -1.44 6.71
N THR A 113 24.47 -1.91 5.92
CA THR A 113 23.77 -1.09 4.92
C THR A 113 22.77 -0.20 5.66
N LYS A 114 23.03 1.09 5.71
CA LYS A 114 22.21 2.05 6.46
C LYS A 114 21.25 2.79 5.55
N PRO A 115 19.97 3.00 5.98
CA PRO A 115 19.11 3.96 5.32
C PRO A 115 19.75 5.36 5.36
N LYS A 116 19.54 6.15 4.31
CA LYS A 116 20.06 7.51 4.25
C LYS A 116 19.44 8.38 5.34
N GLY A 117 20.26 9.17 6.01
CA GLY A 117 19.82 10.03 7.14
C GLY A 117 19.72 9.32 8.49
N SER A 118 20.05 8.02 8.54
CA SER A 118 20.11 7.28 9.82
C SER A 118 21.54 7.32 10.40
N ASP A 119 21.67 7.66 11.67
CA ASP A 119 22.92 7.48 12.41
C ASP A 119 23.09 6.04 12.90
N CYS A 120 22.00 5.25 12.92
CA CYS A 120 21.96 3.86 13.37
C CYS A 120 22.66 3.59 14.70
N LYS A 121 22.60 4.55 15.62
CA LYS A 121 23.13 4.38 16.99
C LYS A 121 22.07 3.83 17.91
N LEU A 122 22.48 3.01 18.85
CA LEU A 122 21.68 2.60 19.99
C LEU A 122 22.21 3.31 21.24
N GLU A 123 21.29 3.82 22.04
CA GLU A 123 21.62 4.30 23.37
C GLU A 123 21.94 3.10 24.28
N TYR A 124 22.84 3.28 25.23
CA TYR A 124 23.23 2.22 26.16
C TYR A 124 22.03 1.67 26.93
N ASP A 125 21.12 2.54 27.37
CA ASP A 125 19.92 2.15 28.10
C ASP A 125 19.06 1.17 27.28
N THR A 126 18.89 1.42 25.99
CA THR A 126 18.16 0.51 25.09
C THR A 126 18.82 -0.87 25.01
N ILE A 127 20.14 -0.94 25.10
CA ILE A 127 20.86 -2.24 25.06
C ILE A 127 20.74 -2.95 26.41
N ILE A 128 20.80 -2.21 27.51
CA ILE A 128 20.67 -2.76 28.88
C ILE A 128 19.29 -3.32 29.13
N ASP A 129 18.25 -2.69 28.55
CA ASP A 129 16.85 -3.14 28.65
C ASP A 129 16.54 -4.42 27.82
N CYS A 130 17.48 -4.89 27.00
CA CYS A 130 17.31 -6.13 26.23
C CYS A 130 17.84 -7.33 27.01
N ASP A 131 17.03 -8.39 27.11
CA ASP A 131 17.42 -9.61 27.81
C ASP A 131 18.47 -10.45 27.05
N ASN A 132 18.53 -10.29 25.72
CA ASN A 132 19.40 -11.11 24.87
C ASN A 132 19.76 -10.42 23.55
N TYR A 133 20.74 -11.02 22.84
CA TYR A 133 21.24 -10.50 21.57
C TYR A 133 20.13 -10.41 20.48
N ASP A 134 19.17 -11.31 20.44
CA ASP A 134 18.13 -11.30 19.41
C ASP A 134 17.15 -10.12 19.65
N GLU A 135 16.92 -9.72 20.87
CA GLU A 135 16.16 -8.51 21.19
C GLU A 135 16.88 -7.24 20.75
N VAL A 136 18.18 -7.13 21.01
CA VAL A 136 19.01 -6.02 20.50
C VAL A 136 18.92 -5.96 18.98
N MET A 137 18.99 -7.10 18.30
CA MET A 137 18.86 -7.17 16.85
C MET A 137 17.48 -6.73 16.36
N ASN A 138 16.42 -7.11 17.05
CA ASN A 138 15.06 -6.68 16.69
C ASN A 138 14.90 -5.16 16.84
N VAL A 139 15.45 -4.54 17.89
CA VAL A 139 15.45 -3.10 18.07
C VAL A 139 16.18 -2.40 16.91
N ILE A 140 17.36 -2.89 16.52
CA ILE A 140 18.13 -2.34 15.40
C ILE A 140 17.32 -2.45 14.08
N ILE A 141 16.72 -3.61 13.81
CA ILE A 141 15.92 -3.85 12.62
C ILE A 141 14.71 -2.91 12.58
N SER A 142 14.01 -2.75 13.70
CA SER A 142 12.89 -1.82 13.81
C SER A 142 13.30 -0.39 13.50
N LYS A 143 14.42 0.10 14.04
CA LYS A 143 14.95 1.42 13.70
C LYS A 143 15.28 1.58 12.21
N HIS A 144 15.81 0.55 11.55
CA HIS A 144 16.05 0.58 10.10
C HIS A 144 14.73 0.70 9.31
N ILE A 145 13.71 -0.06 9.71
CA ILE A 145 12.39 -0.05 9.08
C ILE A 145 11.70 1.31 9.27
N ASP A 146 11.77 1.88 10.49
CA ASP A 146 11.19 3.18 10.78
C ASP A 146 11.81 4.27 9.90
N VAL A 147 13.15 4.36 9.86
CA VAL A 147 13.84 5.34 9.00
C VAL A 147 13.49 5.12 7.53
N LEU A 148 13.43 3.87 7.07
CA LEU A 148 13.05 3.54 5.70
C LEU A 148 11.65 4.03 5.36
N SER A 149 10.70 3.86 6.28
CA SER A 149 9.29 4.24 6.07
C SER A 149 9.11 5.74 5.81
N TYR A 150 9.98 6.58 6.38
CA TYR A 150 9.95 8.04 6.23
C TYR A 150 10.96 8.58 5.20
N SER A 151 11.77 7.72 4.58
CA SER A 151 12.78 8.13 3.59
C SER A 151 12.13 8.57 2.28
N LYS A 152 12.85 9.41 1.51
CA LYS A 152 12.42 9.78 0.16
C LYS A 152 12.35 8.54 -0.75
N PRO A 153 11.45 8.52 -1.74
CA PRO A 153 11.24 7.35 -2.60
C PRO A 153 12.51 6.80 -3.26
N LYS A 154 13.39 7.68 -3.74
CA LYS A 154 14.66 7.27 -4.33
C LYS A 154 15.60 6.63 -3.30
N ASP A 155 15.72 7.24 -2.13
CA ASP A 155 16.54 6.72 -1.04
C ASP A 155 16.00 5.36 -0.52
N GLN A 156 14.67 5.15 -0.58
CA GLN A 156 14.04 3.85 -0.28
C GLN A 156 14.45 2.79 -1.30
N LEU A 157 14.37 3.11 -2.60
CA LEU A 157 14.76 2.18 -3.66
C LEU A 157 16.24 1.80 -3.53
N ASP A 158 17.11 2.80 -3.45
CA ASP A 158 18.56 2.59 -3.33
C ASP A 158 18.91 1.72 -2.12
N TYR A 159 18.25 1.96 -0.98
CA TYR A 159 18.44 1.15 0.22
C TYR A 159 17.97 -0.29 0.04
N ILE A 160 16.74 -0.49 -0.48
CA ILE A 160 16.15 -1.82 -0.66
C ILE A 160 16.96 -2.63 -1.66
N GLU A 161 17.33 -2.06 -2.81
CA GLU A 161 18.14 -2.75 -3.83
C GLU A 161 19.50 -3.16 -3.29
N LYS A 162 20.18 -2.25 -2.58
CA LYS A 162 21.47 -2.51 -1.94
C LYS A 162 21.37 -3.57 -0.86
N LEU A 163 20.35 -3.47 0.02
CA LEU A 163 20.13 -4.42 1.10
C LEU A 163 19.84 -5.83 0.56
N LEU A 164 18.93 -5.94 -0.40
CA LEU A 164 18.52 -7.20 -1.00
C LEU A 164 19.57 -7.70 -2.02
N SER A 165 20.47 -6.80 -2.47
CA SER A 165 21.41 -7.01 -3.54
C SER A 165 20.72 -7.52 -4.83
N ILE A 166 19.64 -6.86 -5.21
CA ILE A 166 18.85 -7.08 -6.42
C ILE A 166 18.58 -5.73 -7.06
N GLU A 167 18.26 -5.72 -8.34
CA GLU A 167 17.75 -4.55 -9.05
C GLU A 167 16.23 -4.68 -9.17
N ILE A 168 15.46 -3.71 -8.68
CA ILE A 168 13.99 -3.67 -8.81
C ILE A 168 13.64 -2.95 -10.12
N GLY A 169 14.28 -1.81 -10.34
CA GLY A 169 14.13 -0.94 -11.49
C GLY A 169 13.28 0.29 -11.20
N GLU A 170 13.74 1.44 -11.71
CA GLU A 170 13.14 2.75 -11.45
C GLU A 170 11.71 2.86 -11.99
N ASP A 171 11.40 2.23 -13.15
CA ASP A 171 10.07 2.28 -13.76
C ASP A 171 8.98 1.70 -12.85
N ILE A 172 9.15 0.48 -12.37
CA ILE A 172 8.15 -0.17 -11.49
C ILE A 172 8.09 0.52 -10.13
N TRP A 173 9.24 0.98 -9.62
CA TRP A 173 9.30 1.70 -8.36
C TRP A 173 8.62 3.07 -8.45
N GLY A 174 8.88 3.84 -9.51
CA GLY A 174 8.23 5.13 -9.73
C GLY A 174 6.70 5.02 -9.80
N LYS A 175 6.18 4.00 -10.49
CA LYS A 175 4.74 3.70 -10.51
C LYS A 175 4.18 3.36 -9.12
N TRP A 176 4.94 2.63 -8.32
CA TRP A 176 4.55 2.35 -6.93
C TRP A 176 4.57 3.62 -6.06
N VAL A 177 5.58 4.47 -6.23
CA VAL A 177 5.66 5.77 -5.54
C VAL A 177 4.47 6.67 -5.88
N GLU A 178 4.07 6.72 -7.16
CA GLU A 178 2.89 7.47 -7.59
C GLU A 178 1.61 6.94 -6.93
N ILE A 179 1.45 5.62 -6.85
CA ILE A 179 0.34 4.98 -6.14
C ILE A 179 0.31 5.38 -4.66
N LYS A 180 1.44 5.33 -3.96
CA LYS A 180 1.53 5.75 -2.56
C LYS A 180 1.19 7.23 -2.38
N ALA A 181 1.72 8.08 -3.25
CA ALA A 181 1.49 9.52 -3.21
C ALA A 181 0.00 9.86 -3.48
N THR A 182 -0.65 9.13 -4.40
CA THR A 182 -2.10 9.25 -4.62
C THR A 182 -2.89 8.83 -3.37
N ARG A 183 -2.52 7.73 -2.71
CA ARG A 183 -3.15 7.33 -1.45
C ARG A 183 -3.00 8.40 -0.38
N ASP A 184 -1.83 9.02 -0.27
CA ASP A 184 -1.59 10.10 0.69
C ASP A 184 -2.50 11.31 0.42
N LEU A 185 -2.74 11.68 -0.85
CA LEU A 185 -3.71 12.72 -1.22
C LEU A 185 -5.14 12.37 -0.77
N ILE A 186 -5.55 11.12 -0.98
CA ILE A 186 -6.91 10.67 -0.60
C ILE A 186 -7.08 10.78 0.92
N VAL A 187 -6.12 10.30 1.69
CA VAL A 187 -6.22 10.21 3.15
C VAL A 187 -6.04 11.58 3.82
N HIS A 188 -5.09 12.39 3.34
CA HIS A 188 -4.63 13.58 4.06
C HIS A 188 -5.00 14.90 3.38
N ASN A 189 -5.38 14.90 2.08
CA ASN A 189 -5.59 16.13 1.33
C ASN A 189 -6.91 16.15 0.52
N LYS A 190 -7.92 15.39 0.94
CA LYS A 190 -9.26 15.33 0.29
C LYS A 190 -9.17 15.06 -1.22
N SER A 191 -8.24 14.23 -1.64
CA SER A 191 -7.96 13.91 -3.05
C SER A 191 -7.48 15.12 -3.91
N VAL A 192 -7.05 16.23 -3.32
CA VAL A 192 -6.57 17.41 -4.06
C VAL A 192 -5.06 17.33 -4.22
N ILE A 193 -4.57 17.51 -5.45
CA ILE A 193 -3.14 17.50 -5.80
C ILE A 193 -2.45 18.70 -5.14
N ASN A 194 -1.34 18.44 -4.44
CA ASN A 194 -0.50 19.42 -3.78
C ASN A 194 0.97 19.34 -4.24
N GLU A 195 1.79 20.29 -3.82
CA GLU A 195 3.23 20.35 -4.16
C GLU A 195 3.96 19.06 -3.70
N VAL A 196 3.65 18.55 -2.52
CA VAL A 196 4.29 17.33 -2.00
C VAL A 196 4.06 16.12 -2.91
N TYR A 197 2.86 15.99 -3.48
CA TYR A 197 2.57 14.97 -4.49
C TYR A 197 3.42 15.19 -5.74
N LEU A 198 3.39 16.39 -6.30
CA LEU A 198 4.11 16.74 -7.53
C LEU A 198 5.63 16.50 -7.37
N ASP A 199 6.20 16.93 -6.26
CA ASP A 199 7.62 16.72 -5.94
C ASP A 199 7.98 15.22 -5.82
N LYS A 200 7.08 14.42 -5.24
CA LYS A 200 7.33 12.98 -5.06
C LYS A 200 7.29 12.20 -6.37
N VAL A 201 6.36 12.54 -7.26
CA VAL A 201 6.05 11.74 -8.45
C VAL A 201 6.66 12.30 -9.74
N GLY A 202 7.01 13.58 -9.78
CA GLY A 202 7.63 14.23 -10.93
C GLY A 202 6.81 14.04 -12.20
N GLU A 203 7.43 13.51 -13.24
CA GLU A 203 6.80 13.29 -14.56
C GLU A 203 5.65 12.26 -14.55
N LEU A 204 5.53 11.47 -13.49
CA LEU A 204 4.42 10.51 -13.33
C LEU A 204 3.16 11.15 -12.74
N ALA A 205 3.15 12.47 -12.53
CA ALA A 205 2.00 13.20 -12.00
C ALA A 205 0.77 13.03 -12.92
N ARG A 206 -0.38 12.73 -12.32
CA ARG A 206 -1.64 12.48 -13.03
C ARG A 206 -2.59 13.67 -13.06
N GLY A 207 -2.08 14.86 -12.84
CA GLY A 207 -2.84 16.11 -12.89
C GLY A 207 -2.05 17.28 -12.33
N GLU A 208 -2.71 18.43 -12.27
CA GLU A 208 -2.11 19.70 -11.91
C GLU A 208 -2.42 20.07 -10.46
N TYR A 209 -1.60 20.95 -9.88
CA TYR A 209 -1.81 21.53 -8.56
C TYR A 209 -3.24 22.06 -8.36
N GLY A 210 -3.85 21.73 -7.24
CA GLY A 210 -5.18 22.18 -6.86
C GLY A 210 -6.35 21.44 -7.54
N LYS A 211 -6.08 20.50 -8.45
CA LYS A 211 -7.11 19.65 -9.07
C LYS A 211 -7.36 18.39 -8.24
N GLU A 212 -8.56 17.86 -8.33
CA GLU A 212 -8.88 16.58 -7.70
C GLU A 212 -8.23 15.45 -8.50
N ILE A 213 -7.56 14.51 -7.79
CA ILE A 213 -7.01 13.31 -8.41
C ILE A 213 -8.11 12.27 -8.60
N ILE A 214 -8.21 11.74 -9.81
CA ILE A 214 -9.23 10.76 -10.17
C ILE A 214 -8.67 9.35 -9.97
N VAL A 215 -9.44 8.50 -9.29
CA VAL A 215 -9.19 7.06 -9.14
C VAL A 215 -10.41 6.34 -9.71
N ASP A 216 -10.31 5.98 -10.97
CA ASP A 216 -11.30 5.21 -11.70
C ASP A 216 -10.95 3.72 -11.76
N GLU A 217 -11.78 2.94 -12.45
CA GLU A 217 -11.58 1.51 -12.62
C GLU A 217 -10.25 1.18 -13.30
N ASP A 218 -9.86 1.91 -14.33
CA ASP A 218 -8.64 1.64 -15.09
C ASP A 218 -7.39 1.93 -14.27
N TYR A 219 -7.41 3.00 -13.47
CA TYR A 219 -6.33 3.25 -12.54
C TYR A 219 -6.27 2.19 -11.42
N TYR A 220 -7.42 1.75 -10.92
CA TYR A 220 -7.48 0.68 -9.93
C TYR A 220 -6.94 -0.65 -10.47
N LYS A 221 -7.25 -1.00 -11.72
CA LYS A 221 -6.64 -2.16 -12.42
C LYS A 221 -5.11 -2.04 -12.49
N LYS A 222 -4.60 -0.86 -12.88
CA LYS A 222 -3.14 -0.58 -12.92
C LYS A 222 -2.50 -0.75 -11.56
N LEU A 223 -3.11 -0.23 -10.50
CA LEU A 223 -2.64 -0.39 -9.11
C LEU A 223 -2.48 -1.87 -8.74
N ILE A 224 -3.47 -2.70 -9.01
CA ILE A 224 -3.41 -4.15 -8.73
C ILE A 224 -2.26 -4.82 -9.51
N ILE A 225 -2.12 -4.50 -10.81
CA ILE A 225 -1.06 -5.05 -11.65
C ILE A 225 0.32 -4.64 -11.14
N ILE A 226 0.52 -3.36 -10.84
CA ILE A 226 1.80 -2.81 -10.35
C ILE A 226 2.16 -3.44 -9.01
N SER A 227 1.22 -3.51 -8.06
CA SER A 227 1.43 -4.12 -6.75
C SER A 227 1.84 -5.59 -6.85
N LYS A 228 1.15 -6.38 -7.69
CA LYS A 228 1.51 -7.79 -7.94
C LYS A 228 2.88 -7.92 -8.60
N SER A 229 3.18 -7.08 -9.58
CA SER A 229 4.44 -7.11 -10.32
C SER A 229 5.61 -6.75 -9.41
N LEU A 230 5.49 -5.72 -8.58
CA LEU A 230 6.52 -5.28 -7.65
C LEU A 230 6.92 -6.41 -6.69
N ILE A 231 5.94 -6.99 -5.99
CA ILE A 231 6.20 -8.12 -5.06
C ILE A 231 6.74 -9.34 -5.82
N GLY A 232 6.18 -9.64 -7.01
CA GLY A 232 6.63 -10.74 -7.85
C GLY A 232 8.09 -10.61 -8.27
N ILE A 233 8.53 -9.43 -8.71
CA ILE A 233 9.91 -9.12 -9.10
C ILE A 233 10.85 -9.32 -7.90
N ILE A 234 10.53 -8.68 -6.76
CA ILE A 234 11.37 -8.72 -5.56
C ILE A 234 11.55 -10.18 -5.09
N VAL A 235 10.44 -10.91 -4.88
CA VAL A 235 10.47 -12.28 -4.39
C VAL A 235 11.20 -13.22 -5.36
N SER A 236 10.99 -13.06 -6.68
CA SER A 236 11.67 -13.88 -7.70
C SER A 236 13.16 -13.66 -7.70
N LYS A 237 13.60 -12.38 -7.69
CA LYS A 237 15.01 -12.04 -7.74
C LYS A 237 15.75 -12.50 -6.48
N ILE A 238 15.17 -12.30 -5.29
CA ILE A 238 15.75 -12.81 -4.02
C ILE A 238 15.86 -14.34 -4.06
N THR A 239 14.78 -15.03 -4.41
CA THR A 239 14.75 -16.50 -4.40
C THR A 239 15.75 -17.09 -5.40
N LYS A 240 15.85 -16.51 -6.61
CA LYS A 240 16.84 -16.93 -7.62
C LYS A 240 18.26 -16.74 -7.09
N LYS A 241 18.57 -15.55 -6.57
CA LYS A 241 19.90 -15.22 -6.06
C LYS A 241 20.34 -16.17 -4.93
N VAL A 242 19.49 -16.33 -3.90
CA VAL A 242 19.83 -17.15 -2.73
C VAL A 242 19.99 -18.63 -3.11
N LYS A 243 19.31 -19.13 -4.16
CA LYS A 243 19.52 -20.51 -4.64
C LYS A 243 20.85 -20.71 -5.35
N THR A 244 21.42 -19.66 -5.94
CA THR A 244 22.71 -19.72 -6.66
C THR A 244 23.92 -19.46 -5.77
N GLU A 245 23.76 -18.90 -4.59
CA GLU A 245 24.76 -18.77 -3.52
C GLU A 245 24.81 -20.05 -2.67
#